data_48c5982ea52275b400d957ce54cf9f8b
#
_entry.id   48c5982ea52275b400d957ce54cf9f8b
#
_cell.length_a   1.000
_cell.length_b   1.000
_cell.length_c   1.000
_cell.angle_alpha   90.00
_cell.angle_beta   90.00
_cell.angle_gamma   90.00
#
_symmetry.space_group_name_H-M   'P 1'
#
loop_
_entity.id
_entity.type
_entity.pdbx_description
1 polymer ?
#
loop_
_entity_poly.entity_id
_entity_poly.type
_entity_poly.pdbx_seq_one_letter_code
_entity_poly.pdbx_strand_id
1 'polypeptide(L)'
;MKNRLQFLLRKNAGNRYLEIYQEELSKLVIGKNIKIMSLEESDMIFKMINDNMLFEQNNLAWSAKQIPFQDKTKLKKIVSDIQLKYNDIVYMAIKNSDICGLALLERIDMFNVFFHYEDDSGGLITFYDKSLTNMLVVDFYEEWNEYFYDIEIYGKQWSY
;
A
#
# COMPACT_ATOMS: atom_id res chain seq x y z
N MET A 1 7.37 18.26 23.94
CA MET A 1 8.51 18.70 23.13
C MET A 1 9.16 17.59 22.30
N LYS A 2 9.40 16.43 22.89
CA LYS A 2 10.04 15.29 22.20
C LYS A 2 9.25 14.85 20.95
N ASN A 3 7.92 14.80 21.02
CA ASN A 3 7.06 14.38 19.90
C ASN A 3 7.05 15.39 18.74
N ARG A 4 7.12 16.68 19.03
CA ARG A 4 7.16 17.72 18.00
C ARG A 4 8.47 17.72 17.23
N LEU A 5 9.57 17.52 17.91
CA LEU A 5 10.88 17.43 17.26
C LEU A 5 10.96 16.21 16.34
N GLN A 6 10.48 15.05 16.80
CA GLN A 6 10.43 13.84 15.98
C GLN A 6 9.56 14.03 14.74
N PHE A 7 8.41 14.68 14.88
CA PHE A 7 7.53 15.00 13.76
C PHE A 7 8.23 15.89 12.72
N LEU A 8 8.90 16.95 13.17
CA LEU A 8 9.63 17.87 12.28
C LEU A 8 10.79 17.18 11.58
N LEU A 9 11.51 16.28 12.25
CA LEU A 9 12.58 15.49 11.65
C LEU A 9 12.04 14.57 10.57
N ARG A 10 10.91 13.90 10.81
CA ARG A 10 10.23 13.06 9.82
C ARG A 10 9.78 13.90 8.62
N LYS A 11 9.18 15.05 8.87
CA LYS A 11 8.71 15.96 7.82
C LYS A 11 9.88 16.46 6.95
N ASN A 12 11.00 16.80 7.55
CA ASN A 12 12.20 17.19 6.82
C ASN A 12 12.77 16.03 5.99
N ALA A 13 12.79 14.83 6.55
CA ALA A 13 13.19 13.62 5.81
C ALA A 13 12.27 13.39 4.62
N GLY A 14 10.96 13.49 4.81
CA GLY A 14 9.97 13.36 3.74
C GLY A 14 10.17 14.38 2.61
N ASN A 15 10.47 15.62 2.94
CA ASN A 15 10.75 16.66 1.93
C ASN A 15 11.98 16.31 1.07
N ARG A 16 13.01 15.68 1.65
CA ARG A 16 14.18 15.24 0.89
C ARG A 16 13.90 14.07 -0.03
N TYR A 17 13.01 13.16 0.35
CA TYR A 17 12.67 11.95 -0.41
C TYR A 17 11.44 12.11 -1.29
N LEU A 18 10.77 13.27 -1.27
CA LEU A 18 9.50 13.46 -1.96
C LEU A 18 9.57 13.20 -3.45
N GLU A 19 10.62 13.67 -4.11
CA GLU A 19 10.80 13.48 -5.56
C GLU A 19 10.95 12.00 -5.91
N ILE A 20 11.79 11.27 -5.18
CA ILE A 20 11.97 9.82 -5.35
C ILE A 20 10.65 9.07 -5.07
N TYR A 21 9.96 9.47 -4.03
CA TYR A 21 8.68 8.90 -3.64
C TYR A 21 7.61 9.09 -4.73
N GLN A 22 7.54 10.28 -5.33
CA GLN A 22 6.65 10.58 -6.44
C GLN A 22 6.99 9.75 -7.68
N GLU A 23 8.27 9.53 -7.98
CA GLU A 23 8.71 8.66 -9.06
C GLU A 23 8.27 7.22 -8.85
N GLU A 24 8.45 6.69 -7.63
CA GLU A 24 7.99 5.34 -7.29
C GLU A 24 6.47 5.21 -7.43
N LEU A 25 5.71 6.18 -6.92
CA LEU A 25 4.26 6.19 -7.08
C LEU A 25 3.84 6.22 -8.55
N SER A 26 4.55 6.96 -9.39
CA SER A 26 4.22 7.05 -10.83
C SER A 26 4.38 5.72 -11.56
N LYS A 27 5.23 4.84 -11.07
CA LYS A 27 5.39 3.47 -11.61
C LYS A 27 4.30 2.52 -11.13
N LEU A 28 3.79 2.75 -9.93
CA LEU A 28 2.82 1.87 -9.26
C LEU A 28 1.36 2.24 -9.53
N VAL A 29 1.10 3.43 -10.01
CA VAL A 29 -0.26 3.95 -10.20
C VAL A 29 -0.46 4.44 -11.63
N ILE A 30 -1.57 4.04 -12.23
CA ILE A 30 -2.00 4.51 -13.54
C ILE A 30 -2.71 5.85 -13.35
N GLY A 31 -2.14 6.92 -13.91
CA GLY A 31 -2.70 8.26 -13.82
C GLY A 31 -1.63 9.31 -13.54
N LYS A 32 -1.94 10.58 -13.85
CA LYS A 32 -0.95 11.65 -13.79
C LYS A 32 -0.96 12.46 -12.50
N ASN A 33 -2.06 12.48 -11.76
CA ASN A 33 -2.24 13.35 -10.60
C ASN A 33 -2.54 12.53 -9.35
N ILE A 34 -1.51 11.87 -8.82
CA ILE A 34 -1.62 11.12 -7.57
C ILE A 34 -1.61 12.11 -6.42
N LYS A 35 -2.67 12.11 -5.61
CA LYS A 35 -2.72 12.93 -4.41
C LYS A 35 -1.93 12.25 -3.29
N ILE A 36 -0.98 12.98 -2.73
CA ILE A 36 -0.26 12.58 -1.53
C ILE A 36 -0.85 13.36 -0.34
N MET A 37 -1.27 12.64 0.68
CA MET A 37 -1.83 13.23 1.89
C MET A 37 -0.74 13.89 2.72
N SER A 38 -1.11 14.90 3.51
CA SER A 38 -0.19 15.50 4.47
C SER A 38 0.29 14.47 5.48
N LEU A 39 1.44 14.73 6.11
CA LEU A 39 1.96 13.82 7.12
C LEU A 39 1.03 13.75 8.34
N GLU A 40 0.41 14.88 8.69
CA GLU A 40 -0.57 14.97 9.78
C GLU A 40 -1.79 14.07 9.51
N GLU A 41 -2.37 14.17 8.32
CA GLU A 41 -3.52 13.35 7.91
C GLU A 41 -3.14 11.87 7.86
N SER A 42 -1.95 11.57 7.32
CA SER A 42 -1.44 10.20 7.23
C SER A 42 -1.23 9.57 8.60
N ASP A 43 -0.69 10.31 9.55
CA ASP A 43 -0.49 9.86 10.93
C ASP A 43 -1.84 9.54 11.61
N MET A 44 -2.88 10.32 11.35
CA MET A 44 -4.22 10.02 11.84
C MET A 44 -4.76 8.71 11.29
N ILE A 45 -4.58 8.47 9.99
CA ILE A 45 -5.01 7.22 9.34
C ILE A 45 -4.24 6.02 9.91
N PHE A 46 -2.92 6.11 10.04
CA PHE A 46 -2.10 5.05 10.63
C PHE A 46 -2.51 4.75 12.08
N LYS A 47 -2.82 5.77 12.85
CA LYS A 47 -3.33 5.59 14.22
C LYS A 47 -4.66 4.82 14.22
N MET A 48 -5.59 5.18 13.35
CA MET A 48 -6.88 4.49 13.24
C MET A 48 -6.72 3.03 12.80
N ILE A 49 -5.79 2.74 11.88
CA ILE A 49 -5.46 1.39 11.45
C ILE A 49 -4.98 0.57 12.65
N ASN A 50 -4.07 1.13 13.46
CA ASN A 50 -3.56 0.48 14.66
C ASN A 50 -4.65 0.28 15.72
N ASP A 51 -5.50 1.27 15.95
CA ASP A 51 -6.59 1.19 16.91
C ASP A 51 -7.63 0.13 16.50
N ASN A 52 -7.88 -0.02 15.20
CA ASN A 52 -8.80 -1.03 14.66
C ASN A 52 -8.20 -2.44 14.64
N MET A 53 -6.92 -2.59 14.93
CA MET A 53 -6.21 -3.88 14.94
C MET A 53 -6.37 -4.66 13.63
N LEU A 54 -6.40 -3.96 12.50
CA LEU A 54 -6.68 -4.53 11.19
C LEU A 54 -5.66 -5.60 10.78
N PHE A 55 -4.42 -5.47 11.24
CA PHE A 55 -3.31 -6.39 10.94
C PHE A 55 -3.38 -7.72 11.70
N GLU A 56 -4.29 -7.85 12.67
CA GLU A 56 -4.33 -9.06 13.48
C GLU A 56 -4.74 -10.28 12.64
N GLN A 57 -4.15 -11.41 12.98
CA GLN A 57 -4.32 -12.65 12.23
C GLN A 57 -5.78 -13.11 12.14
N ASN A 58 -6.60 -12.81 13.15
CA ASN A 58 -8.03 -13.14 13.14
C ASN A 58 -8.84 -12.32 12.12
N ASN A 59 -8.30 -11.21 11.61
CA ASN A 59 -8.90 -10.43 10.53
C ASN A 59 -8.44 -10.89 9.13
N LEU A 60 -7.47 -11.80 9.05
CA LEU A 60 -7.01 -12.36 7.78
C LEU A 60 -8.13 -13.19 7.15
N ALA A 61 -8.60 -12.74 5.99
CA ALA A 61 -9.69 -13.38 5.27
C ALA A 61 -9.21 -14.34 4.19
N TRP A 62 -8.06 -14.04 3.57
CA TRP A 62 -7.51 -14.84 2.50
C TRP A 62 -6.03 -14.51 2.28
N SER A 63 -5.25 -15.51 1.86
CA SER A 63 -3.84 -15.30 1.50
C SER A 63 -3.39 -16.27 0.41
N ALA A 64 -2.41 -15.82 -0.36
CA ALA A 64 -1.64 -16.67 -1.28
C ALA A 64 -0.17 -16.31 -1.14
N LYS A 65 0.67 -17.32 -1.08
CA LYS A 65 2.10 -17.16 -0.83
C LYS A 65 2.92 -17.62 -2.02
N GLN A 66 4.10 -17.03 -2.16
CA GLN A 66 5.15 -17.46 -3.09
C GLN A 66 4.67 -17.53 -4.55
N ILE A 67 3.97 -16.50 -4.98
CA ILE A 67 3.54 -16.36 -6.37
C ILE A 67 4.72 -15.84 -7.18
N PRO A 68 5.10 -16.49 -8.31
CA PRO A 68 6.16 -15.96 -9.18
C PRO A 68 5.85 -14.52 -9.59
N PHE A 69 6.84 -13.64 -9.50
CA PHE A 69 6.64 -12.20 -9.74
C PHE A 69 6.01 -11.91 -11.12
N GLN A 70 6.36 -12.68 -12.13
CA GLN A 70 5.85 -12.50 -13.48
C GLN A 70 4.40 -12.95 -13.65
N ASP A 71 3.88 -13.78 -12.76
CA ASP A 71 2.49 -14.23 -12.78
C ASP A 71 1.60 -13.21 -12.05
N LYS A 72 1.02 -12.30 -12.80
CA LYS A 72 0.12 -11.25 -12.28
C LYS A 72 -1.36 -11.61 -12.40
N THR A 73 -1.69 -12.78 -12.91
CA THR A 73 -3.07 -13.19 -13.19
C THR A 73 -3.95 -13.11 -11.95
N LYS A 74 -3.47 -13.70 -10.84
CA LYS A 74 -4.22 -13.69 -9.57
C LYS A 74 -4.34 -12.30 -8.98
N LEU A 75 -3.25 -11.52 -8.97
CA LEU A 75 -3.28 -10.16 -8.46
C LEU A 75 -4.24 -9.27 -9.24
N LYS A 76 -4.19 -9.35 -10.58
CA LYS A 76 -5.11 -8.63 -11.45
C LYS A 76 -6.56 -8.98 -11.16
N LYS A 77 -6.86 -10.28 -11.00
CA LYS A 77 -8.20 -10.76 -10.68
C LYS A 77 -8.68 -10.22 -9.33
N ILE A 78 -7.85 -10.27 -8.30
CA ILE A 78 -8.17 -9.77 -6.95
C ILE A 78 -8.48 -8.28 -7.00
N VAL A 79 -7.64 -7.48 -7.63
CA VAL A 79 -7.86 -6.02 -7.75
C VAL A 79 -9.18 -5.73 -8.48
N SER A 80 -9.46 -6.46 -9.56
CA SER A 80 -10.71 -6.32 -10.30
C SER A 80 -11.93 -6.71 -9.46
N ASP A 81 -11.85 -7.80 -8.72
CA ASP A 81 -12.95 -8.27 -7.85
C ASP A 81 -13.21 -7.29 -6.71
N ILE A 82 -12.16 -6.74 -6.10
CA ILE A 82 -12.30 -5.70 -5.08
C ILE A 82 -12.96 -4.46 -5.69
N GLN A 83 -12.53 -4.04 -6.88
CA GLN A 83 -13.10 -2.87 -7.57
C GLN A 83 -14.61 -3.04 -7.84
N LEU A 84 -15.06 -4.25 -8.19
CA LEU A 84 -16.47 -4.53 -8.41
C LEU A 84 -17.30 -4.42 -7.11
N LYS A 85 -16.71 -4.76 -5.97
CA LYS A 85 -17.37 -4.71 -4.66
C LYS A 85 -17.25 -3.34 -3.99
N TYR A 86 -16.19 -2.60 -4.29
CA TYR A 86 -15.83 -1.37 -3.62
C TYR A 86 -15.37 -0.33 -4.65
N ASN A 87 -16.22 0.63 -4.93
CA ASN A 87 -15.96 1.70 -5.90
C ASN A 87 -15.86 3.05 -5.19
N ASP A 88 -14.85 3.20 -4.34
CA ASP A 88 -14.57 4.42 -3.59
C ASP A 88 -13.05 4.58 -3.42
N ILE A 89 -12.64 5.65 -2.80
CA ILE A 89 -11.23 5.96 -2.56
C ILE A 89 -10.55 4.86 -1.73
N VAL A 90 -9.26 4.67 -2.01
CA VAL A 90 -8.37 3.82 -1.21
C VAL A 90 -7.13 4.60 -0.82
N TYR A 91 -6.61 4.30 0.37
CA TYR A 91 -5.31 4.77 0.81
C TYR A 91 -4.26 3.74 0.41
N MET A 92 -3.14 4.20 -0.12
CA MET A 92 -2.03 3.34 -0.52
C MET A 92 -0.78 3.70 0.28
N ALA A 93 -0.21 2.71 0.94
CA ALA A 93 1.05 2.83 1.65
C ALA A 93 2.14 2.04 0.91
N ILE A 94 3.28 2.68 0.70
CA ILE A 94 4.49 2.08 0.16
C ILE A 94 5.69 2.48 1.03
N LYS A 95 6.89 2.06 0.66
CA LYS A 95 8.12 2.49 1.34
C LYS A 95 8.17 4.02 1.42
N ASN A 96 8.52 4.55 2.58
CA ASN A 96 8.59 5.97 2.91
C ASN A 96 7.24 6.70 3.04
N SER A 97 6.10 6.00 3.04
CA SER A 97 4.82 6.63 3.34
C SER A 97 4.75 7.22 4.75
N ASP A 98 5.55 6.69 5.67
CA ASP A 98 5.66 7.18 7.05
C ASP A 98 6.34 8.55 7.17
N ILE A 99 7.09 8.96 6.15
CA ILE A 99 7.76 10.28 6.10
C ILE A 99 7.22 11.19 5.00
N CYS A 100 6.69 10.62 3.92
CA CYS A 100 6.17 11.37 2.76
C CYS A 100 4.65 11.51 2.76
N GLY A 101 3.94 10.64 3.45
CA GLY A 101 2.48 10.59 3.48
C GLY A 101 1.90 9.46 2.64
N LEU A 102 0.65 9.12 2.93
CA LEU A 102 -0.12 8.13 2.17
C LEU A 102 -0.53 8.69 0.81
N ALA A 103 -0.55 7.82 -0.20
CA ALA A 103 -1.18 8.16 -1.47
C ALA A 103 -2.69 7.91 -1.39
N LEU A 104 -3.47 8.79 -2.03
CA LEU A 104 -4.91 8.66 -2.13
C LEU A 104 -5.27 8.35 -3.58
N LEU A 105 -5.88 7.20 -3.81
CA LEU A 105 -6.37 6.77 -5.11
C LEU A 105 -7.90 6.88 -5.16
N GLU A 106 -8.44 7.33 -6.28
CA GLU A 106 -9.90 7.38 -6.46
C GLU A 106 -10.50 5.97 -6.51
N ARG A 107 -9.75 4.99 -7.00
CA ARG A 107 -10.16 3.59 -7.13
C ARG A 107 -8.96 2.67 -7.01
N ILE A 108 -9.17 1.47 -6.52
CA ILE A 108 -8.10 0.48 -6.35
C ILE A 108 -7.55 -0.02 -7.71
N ASP A 109 -8.35 -0.02 -8.76
CA ASP A 109 -7.90 -0.45 -10.09
C ASP A 109 -6.96 0.54 -10.79
N MET A 110 -6.69 1.69 -10.18
CA MET A 110 -5.58 2.56 -10.57
C MET A 110 -4.21 1.97 -10.24
N PHE A 111 -4.16 0.93 -9.41
CA PHE A 111 -2.93 0.20 -9.14
C PHE A 111 -2.43 -0.49 -10.42
N ASN A 112 -1.19 -0.18 -10.81
CA ASN A 112 -0.55 -0.82 -11.96
C ASN A 112 0.03 -2.17 -11.54
N VAL A 113 -0.74 -3.24 -11.73
CA VAL A 113 -0.30 -4.60 -11.36
C VAL A 113 0.87 -5.12 -12.21
N PHE A 114 1.17 -4.47 -13.33
CA PHE A 114 2.26 -4.84 -14.23
C PHE A 114 3.53 -4.00 -14.03
N PHE A 115 3.68 -3.33 -12.89
CA PHE A 115 4.88 -2.56 -12.60
C PHE A 115 6.13 -3.46 -12.55
N HIS A 116 7.29 -2.86 -12.82
CA HIS A 116 8.58 -3.54 -12.65
C HIS A 116 9.07 -3.35 -11.22
N TYR A 117 9.55 -4.44 -10.64
CA TYR A 117 10.17 -4.43 -9.33
C TYR A 117 11.69 -4.36 -9.50
N GLU A 118 12.28 -3.25 -9.07
CA GLU A 118 13.71 -2.98 -9.22
C GLU A 118 14.46 -2.88 -7.89
N ASP A 119 13.78 -3.06 -6.78
CA ASP A 119 14.37 -2.91 -5.45
C ASP A 119 14.84 -4.25 -4.90
N ASP A 120 16.14 -4.38 -4.68
CA ASP A 120 16.78 -5.57 -4.12
C ASP A 120 16.38 -5.87 -2.67
N SER A 121 15.79 -4.90 -1.98
CA SER A 121 15.43 -5.03 -0.56
C SER A 121 14.02 -5.57 -0.29
N GLY A 122 13.25 -5.87 -1.34
CA GLY A 122 11.85 -6.22 -1.20
C GLY A 122 10.94 -4.99 -1.11
N GLY A 123 9.65 -5.16 -1.29
CA GLY A 123 8.70 -4.07 -1.27
C GLY A 123 7.34 -4.48 -0.75
N LEU A 124 6.77 -3.66 0.11
CA LEU A 124 5.45 -3.84 0.68
C LEU A 124 4.52 -2.75 0.15
N ILE A 125 3.44 -3.18 -0.49
CA ILE A 125 2.38 -2.28 -0.95
C ILE A 125 1.11 -2.65 -0.22
N THR A 126 0.48 -1.67 0.42
CA THR A 126 -0.73 -1.90 1.19
C THR A 126 -1.82 -0.93 0.78
N PHE A 127 -3.02 -1.45 0.59
CA PHE A 127 -4.21 -0.66 0.30
C PHE A 127 -5.20 -0.79 1.45
N TYR A 128 -5.84 0.30 1.79
CA TYR A 128 -6.88 0.36 2.82
C TYR A 128 -8.13 0.98 2.25
N ASP A 129 -9.29 0.47 2.59
CA ASP A 129 -10.55 1.13 2.27
C ASP A 129 -10.77 2.39 3.13
N LYS A 130 -11.70 3.22 2.75
CA LYS A 130 -12.02 4.47 3.44
C LYS A 130 -12.42 4.26 4.90
N SER A 131 -13.12 3.16 5.20
CA SER A 131 -13.55 2.82 6.55
C SER A 131 -12.45 2.19 7.40
N LEU A 132 -11.30 1.84 6.81
CA LEU A 132 -10.18 1.18 7.47
C LEU A 132 -10.57 -0.17 8.12
N THR A 133 -11.46 -0.89 7.46
CA THR A 133 -11.93 -2.23 7.88
C THR A 133 -11.48 -3.32 6.93
N ASN A 134 -10.95 -2.96 5.76
CA ASN A 134 -10.40 -3.88 4.78
C ASN A 134 -9.01 -3.43 4.35
N MET A 135 -8.14 -4.42 4.09
CA MET A 135 -6.76 -4.19 3.69
C MET A 135 -6.31 -5.24 2.69
N LEU A 136 -5.64 -4.79 1.63
CA LEU A 136 -4.92 -5.65 0.70
C LEU A 136 -3.43 -5.41 0.87
N VAL A 137 -2.67 -6.46 1.14
CA VAL A 137 -1.21 -6.42 1.27
C VAL A 137 -0.60 -7.20 0.12
N VAL A 138 0.35 -6.58 -0.56
CA VAL A 138 1.17 -7.22 -1.60
C VAL A 138 2.62 -7.06 -1.20
N ASP A 139 3.29 -8.16 -0.89
CA ASP A 139 4.65 -8.18 -0.39
C ASP A 139 5.57 -8.81 -1.44
N PHE A 140 6.46 -8.01 -2.02
CA PHE A 140 7.41 -8.43 -3.05
C PHE A 140 8.76 -8.73 -2.42
N TYR A 141 9.35 -9.86 -2.79
CA TYR A 141 10.62 -10.29 -2.24
C TYR A 141 11.42 -11.14 -3.23
N GLU A 142 12.71 -11.26 -2.94
CA GLU A 142 13.62 -12.13 -3.65
C GLU A 142 13.99 -13.32 -2.75
N GLU A 143 13.97 -14.50 -3.30
CA GLU A 143 14.43 -15.73 -2.63
C GLU A 143 15.16 -16.59 -3.63
N TRP A 144 16.43 -16.94 -3.33
CA TRP A 144 17.27 -17.78 -4.20
C TRP A 144 17.42 -17.22 -5.63
N ASN A 145 17.61 -15.91 -5.77
CA ASN A 145 17.74 -15.19 -7.04
C ASN A 145 16.46 -15.24 -7.92
N GLU A 146 15.34 -15.60 -7.35
CA GLU A 146 14.03 -15.53 -8.00
C GLU A 146 13.13 -14.55 -7.28
N TYR A 147 12.24 -13.90 -8.02
CA TYR A 147 11.32 -12.89 -7.49
C TYR A 147 9.93 -13.48 -7.30
N PHE A 148 9.36 -13.22 -6.14
CA PHE A 148 8.03 -13.68 -5.74
C PHE A 148 7.24 -12.54 -5.11
N TYR A 149 5.96 -12.77 -4.91
CA TYR A 149 5.13 -11.93 -4.06
C TYR A 149 4.10 -12.76 -3.32
N ASP A 150 3.73 -12.26 -2.15
CA ASP A 150 2.65 -12.78 -1.33
C ASP A 150 1.48 -11.81 -1.38
N ILE A 151 0.27 -12.31 -1.27
CA ILE A 151 -0.94 -11.52 -1.18
C ILE A 151 -1.66 -11.90 0.11
N GLU A 152 -2.08 -10.88 0.87
CA GLU A 152 -2.93 -11.06 2.05
C GLU A 152 -4.12 -10.11 1.97
N ILE A 153 -5.31 -10.61 2.27
CA ILE A 153 -6.53 -9.80 2.34
C ILE A 153 -7.07 -9.87 3.76
N TYR A 154 -7.26 -8.72 4.37
CA TYR A 154 -7.83 -8.56 5.70
C TYR A 154 -9.19 -7.88 5.57
N GLY A 155 -10.15 -8.34 6.39
CA GLY A 155 -11.51 -7.84 6.34
C GLY A 155 -12.42 -8.64 5.40
N LYS A 156 -13.69 -8.69 5.75
CA LYS A 156 -14.65 -9.59 5.09
C LYS A 156 -15.14 -9.11 3.73
N GLN A 157 -15.20 -7.79 3.54
CA GLN A 157 -15.76 -7.23 2.30
C GLN A 157 -14.86 -7.40 1.10
N TRP A 158 -13.54 -7.40 1.31
CA TRP A 158 -12.56 -7.59 0.26
C TRP A 158 -12.16 -9.05 0.06
N SER A 159 -12.67 -9.93 0.91
CA SER A 159 -12.38 -11.37 0.84
C SER A 159 -12.67 -11.93 -0.54
N TYR A 160 -11.75 -12.77 -0.99
CA TYR A 160 -11.77 -13.43 -2.28
C TYR A 160 -12.59 -14.72 -2.27
#